data_68f2a6ca941c26e74e32221806d00458
#
_entry.id   68f2a6ca941c26e74e32221806d00458
#
_cell.length_a   1.000
_cell.length_b   1.000
_cell.length_c   1.000
_cell.angle_alpha   90.00
_cell.angle_beta   90.00
_cell.angle_gamma   90.00
#
_symmetry.space_group_name_H-M   'P 1'
#
loop_
_entity.id
_entity.type
_entity.pdbx_description
1 polymer ?
#
loop_
_entity_poly.entity_id
_entity_poly.type
_entity_poly.pdbx_seq_one_letter_code
_entity_poly.pdbx_strand_id
1 'polypeptide(L)'
;MKLLKLTLISTALFSTAALAQSQQSVNVYSYDSFTSEWGAGPKVKQDFEKAHPQCAINFTPFESGGVLLNRVRLEGKKTKADIVLGLDNFVLEQAEKTGIFTPNKVDLTQLDLPTKWTNKTFLPFDFGNYAFVYDKTKLQNPPKSLKELVERQDIRVIYQDPRTSSVGRGLLVWMNAIYPADKIQSAWKDLDKHTVTVGKGWSDTYGAFLKGEADLVLSYSTSPLYHQLFEKKDNYAATDFAEGHITQVELAARVANHPNQCADDFMAFLISPTAQKHIVTANIMLPVIQGEIEPHFDALKAQQKTQTPINPMVNAEHLKNWISTWQTTLTK
;
A
#
# COMPACT_ATOMS: atom_id res chain seq x y z
N MET A 1 -66.18 -16.00 -61.25
CA MET A 1 -65.66 -16.62 -60.05
C MET A 1 -64.17 -16.54 -60.13
N LYS A 2 -63.55 -15.60 -59.36
CA LYS A 2 -62.10 -15.44 -59.24
C LYS A 2 -61.76 -15.77 -57.83
N LEU A 3 -61.00 -16.86 -57.59
CA LEU A 3 -60.44 -17.22 -56.29
C LEU A 3 -59.27 -16.31 -55.95
N LEU A 4 -59.39 -15.65 -54.81
CA LEU A 4 -58.32 -14.86 -54.22
C LEU A 4 -57.44 -15.80 -53.33
N LYS A 5 -56.22 -16.01 -53.66
CA LYS A 5 -55.23 -16.72 -52.82
C LYS A 5 -54.64 -15.76 -51.81
N LEU A 6 -54.98 -15.99 -50.52
CA LEU A 6 -54.37 -15.25 -49.40
C LEU A 6 -53.07 -15.96 -49.01
N THR A 7 -51.94 -15.28 -49.20
CA THR A 7 -50.61 -15.77 -48.78
C THR A 7 -50.33 -15.20 -47.36
N LEU A 8 -50.35 -16.08 -46.37
CA LEU A 8 -49.89 -15.72 -44.99
C LEU A 8 -48.35 -15.65 -44.98
N ILE A 9 -47.80 -14.44 -44.75
CA ILE A 9 -46.39 -14.25 -44.47
C ILE A 9 -46.24 -14.37 -42.94
N SER A 10 -45.61 -15.46 -42.47
CA SER A 10 -45.31 -15.70 -41.09
C SER A 10 -43.97 -15.02 -40.75
N THR A 11 -44.00 -13.86 -40.11
CA THR A 11 -42.80 -13.16 -39.62
C THR A 11 -42.35 -13.81 -38.32
N ALA A 12 -41.31 -14.64 -38.39
CA ALA A 12 -40.65 -15.18 -37.21
C ALA A 12 -39.84 -14.07 -36.53
N LEU A 13 -40.32 -13.55 -35.42
CA LEU A 13 -39.57 -12.68 -34.50
C LEU A 13 -38.52 -13.53 -33.77
N PHE A 14 -37.27 -13.45 -34.21
CA PHE A 14 -36.16 -13.95 -33.42
C PHE A 14 -35.93 -12.99 -32.23
N SER A 15 -36.52 -13.30 -31.07
CA SER A 15 -36.16 -12.68 -29.82
C SER A 15 -34.74 -13.12 -29.44
N THR A 16 -33.74 -12.30 -29.70
CA THR A 16 -32.41 -12.44 -29.10
C THR A 16 -32.52 -12.15 -27.61
N ALA A 17 -32.79 -13.20 -26.82
CA ALA A 17 -32.58 -13.10 -25.37
C ALA A 17 -31.10 -12.89 -25.14
N ALA A 18 -30.69 -11.63 -24.89
CA ALA A 18 -29.40 -11.34 -24.33
C ALA A 18 -29.35 -12.02 -22.94
N LEU A 19 -28.71 -13.18 -22.88
CA LEU A 19 -28.34 -13.79 -21.61
C LEU A 19 -27.45 -12.77 -20.87
N ALA A 20 -28.02 -12.10 -19.87
CA ALA A 20 -27.25 -11.33 -18.93
C ALA A 20 -26.27 -12.30 -18.25
N GLN A 21 -25.05 -12.34 -18.76
CA GLN A 21 -23.99 -13.15 -18.21
C GLN A 21 -23.73 -12.61 -16.79
N SER A 22 -24.02 -13.44 -15.78
CA SER A 22 -23.77 -13.05 -14.39
C SER A 22 -22.27 -12.73 -14.24
N GLN A 23 -21.97 -11.52 -13.79
CA GLN A 23 -20.60 -11.10 -13.56
C GLN A 23 -19.93 -12.00 -12.51
N GLN A 24 -18.70 -12.42 -12.78
CA GLN A 24 -17.87 -13.14 -11.82
C GLN A 24 -17.34 -12.16 -10.78
N SER A 25 -17.75 -12.35 -9.54
CA SER A 25 -17.35 -11.49 -8.41
C SER A 25 -15.91 -11.79 -7.95
N VAL A 26 -15.17 -10.74 -7.64
CA VAL A 26 -13.84 -10.79 -7.03
C VAL A 26 -13.87 -10.00 -5.73
N ASN A 27 -13.68 -10.66 -4.61
CA ASN A 27 -13.63 -10.03 -3.29
C ASN A 27 -12.19 -9.66 -2.96
N VAL A 28 -11.90 -8.37 -2.87
CA VAL A 28 -10.59 -7.81 -2.59
C VAL A 28 -10.59 -7.23 -1.18
N TYR A 29 -9.82 -7.82 -0.28
CA TYR A 29 -9.56 -7.25 1.04
C TYR A 29 -8.41 -6.27 0.92
N SER A 30 -8.63 -5.02 1.36
CA SER A 30 -7.61 -3.97 1.27
C SER A 30 -7.71 -2.97 2.43
N TYR A 31 -6.79 -2.03 2.51
CA TYR A 31 -6.80 -0.99 3.52
C TYR A 31 -7.69 0.20 3.11
N ASP A 32 -8.12 0.98 4.10
CA ASP A 32 -9.12 2.03 3.96
C ASP A 32 -8.71 3.14 2.99
N SER A 33 -7.47 3.62 3.05
CA SER A 33 -7.00 4.69 2.17
C SER A 33 -6.94 4.27 0.69
N PHE A 34 -6.70 2.98 0.39
CA PHE A 34 -6.76 2.49 -0.99
C PHE A 34 -8.18 2.44 -1.53
N THR A 35 -9.15 2.05 -0.68
CA THR A 35 -10.54 1.78 -1.07
C THR A 35 -11.48 2.98 -0.94
N SER A 36 -11.05 4.05 -0.28
CA SER A 36 -11.82 5.29 -0.12
C SER A 36 -12.11 5.99 -1.46
N GLU A 37 -13.07 6.90 -1.50
CA GLU A 37 -13.44 7.64 -2.70
C GLU A 37 -12.28 8.41 -3.35
N TRP A 38 -11.33 8.88 -2.53
CA TRP A 38 -10.11 9.56 -2.97
C TRP A 38 -8.94 8.62 -3.26
N GLY A 39 -9.04 7.34 -2.85
CA GLY A 39 -8.01 6.32 -3.05
C GLY A 39 -7.91 5.81 -4.49
N ALA A 40 -6.94 4.94 -4.75
CA ALA A 40 -6.72 4.35 -6.07
C ALA A 40 -7.80 3.33 -6.45
N GLY A 41 -8.34 2.61 -5.46
CA GLY A 41 -9.24 1.48 -5.66
C GLY A 41 -10.45 1.74 -6.56
N PRO A 42 -11.24 2.81 -6.35
CA PRO A 42 -12.42 3.10 -7.19
C PRO A 42 -12.08 3.29 -8.68
N LYS A 43 -11.00 3.97 -9.00
CA LYS A 43 -10.57 4.20 -10.39
C LYS A 43 -9.99 2.93 -11.03
N VAL A 44 -9.17 2.19 -10.29
CA VAL A 44 -8.63 0.89 -10.73
C VAL A 44 -9.77 -0.09 -11.01
N LYS A 45 -10.76 -0.17 -10.10
CA LYS A 45 -11.98 -0.97 -10.29
C LYS A 45 -12.72 -0.56 -11.55
N GLN A 46 -12.99 0.73 -11.73
CA GLN A 46 -13.75 1.25 -12.88
C GLN A 46 -13.09 0.87 -14.21
N ASP A 47 -11.79 1.07 -14.34
CA ASP A 47 -11.08 0.79 -15.59
C ASP A 47 -10.92 -0.72 -15.82
N PHE A 48 -10.72 -1.49 -14.74
CA PHE A 48 -10.71 -2.94 -14.83
C PHE A 48 -12.05 -3.50 -15.30
N GLU A 49 -13.16 -3.11 -14.68
CA GLU A 49 -14.51 -3.60 -15.03
C GLU A 49 -14.92 -3.14 -16.45
N LYS A 50 -14.46 -1.98 -16.89
CA LYS A 50 -14.64 -1.54 -18.28
C LYS A 50 -13.88 -2.42 -19.28
N ALA A 51 -12.66 -2.84 -18.94
CA ALA A 51 -11.87 -3.75 -19.77
C ALA A 51 -12.33 -5.21 -19.70
N HIS A 52 -12.92 -5.60 -18.56
CA HIS A 52 -13.40 -6.95 -18.24
C HIS A 52 -14.86 -6.94 -17.76
N PRO A 53 -15.84 -6.68 -18.67
CA PRO A 53 -17.24 -6.45 -18.27
C PRO A 53 -17.91 -7.68 -17.64
N GLN A 54 -17.31 -8.86 -17.78
CA GLN A 54 -17.73 -10.10 -17.12
C GLN A 54 -17.28 -10.19 -15.65
N CYS A 55 -16.45 -9.27 -15.17
CA CYS A 55 -15.88 -9.26 -13.82
C CYS A 55 -16.48 -8.12 -12.98
N ALA A 56 -16.64 -8.35 -11.67
CA ALA A 56 -17.07 -7.33 -10.71
C ALA A 56 -16.15 -7.34 -9.48
N ILE A 57 -15.53 -6.21 -9.17
CA ILE A 57 -14.64 -6.05 -8.02
C ILE A 57 -15.42 -5.56 -6.79
N ASN A 58 -15.29 -6.25 -5.67
CA ASN A 58 -15.88 -5.88 -4.39
C ASN A 58 -14.76 -5.66 -3.37
N PHE A 59 -14.55 -4.42 -2.96
CA PHE A 59 -13.61 -4.10 -1.91
C PHE A 59 -14.21 -4.29 -0.52
N THR A 60 -13.42 -4.89 0.39
CA THR A 60 -13.70 -4.91 1.83
C THR A 60 -12.56 -4.15 2.53
N PRO A 61 -12.86 -2.95 3.10
CA PRO A 61 -11.85 -2.11 3.72
C PRO A 61 -11.47 -2.59 5.13
N PHE A 62 -10.20 -2.38 5.49
CA PHE A 62 -9.64 -2.56 6.82
C PHE A 62 -8.84 -1.30 7.20
N GLU A 63 -8.64 -1.03 8.49
CA GLU A 63 -7.94 0.17 8.96
C GLU A 63 -6.49 0.27 8.47
N SER A 64 -5.84 -0.87 8.19
CA SER A 64 -4.44 -0.92 7.74
C SER A 64 -4.02 -2.31 7.25
N GLY A 65 -2.86 -2.41 6.58
CA GLY A 65 -2.27 -3.68 6.16
C GLY A 65 -1.99 -4.65 7.32
N GLY A 66 -1.69 -4.15 8.52
CA GLY A 66 -1.49 -5.00 9.69
C GLY A 66 -2.78 -5.63 10.20
N VAL A 67 -3.86 -4.85 10.25
CA VAL A 67 -5.20 -5.36 10.60
C VAL A 67 -5.67 -6.35 9.54
N LEU A 68 -5.43 -6.05 8.27
CA LEU A 68 -5.74 -6.92 7.13
C LEU A 68 -5.08 -8.31 7.27
N LEU A 69 -3.77 -8.37 7.51
CA LEU A 69 -3.06 -9.64 7.69
C LEU A 69 -3.60 -10.44 8.88
N ASN A 70 -3.85 -9.78 10.01
CA ASN A 70 -4.41 -10.43 11.20
C ASN A 70 -5.80 -11.01 10.92
N ARG A 71 -6.64 -10.27 10.19
CA ARG A 71 -7.97 -10.73 9.79
C ARG A 71 -7.90 -11.98 8.92
N VAL A 72 -7.09 -11.96 7.88
CA VAL A 72 -6.92 -13.09 6.97
C VAL A 72 -6.36 -14.32 7.69
N ARG A 73 -5.42 -14.12 8.62
CA ARG A 73 -4.89 -15.21 9.47
C ARG A 73 -5.97 -15.86 10.35
N LEU A 74 -6.86 -15.05 10.93
CA LEU A 74 -7.97 -15.55 11.76
C LEU A 74 -9.00 -16.32 10.94
N GLU A 75 -9.32 -15.85 9.74
CA GLU A 75 -10.24 -16.52 8.83
C GLU A 75 -9.65 -17.80 8.24
N GLY A 76 -8.32 -17.81 8.02
CA GLY A 76 -7.61 -18.93 7.42
C GLY A 76 -8.23 -19.35 6.09
N LYS A 77 -8.42 -20.65 5.89
CA LYS A 77 -9.05 -21.22 4.67
C LYS A 77 -10.53 -20.86 4.49
N LYS A 78 -11.18 -20.24 5.49
CA LYS A 78 -12.56 -19.79 5.42
C LYS A 78 -12.70 -18.34 4.94
N THR A 79 -11.60 -17.67 4.67
CA THR A 79 -11.62 -16.30 4.16
C THR A 79 -12.45 -16.21 2.88
N LYS A 80 -13.19 -15.11 2.77
CA LYS A 80 -13.98 -14.81 1.56
C LYS A 80 -13.20 -13.99 0.54
N ALA A 81 -11.98 -13.58 0.87
CA ALA A 81 -11.13 -12.86 -0.05
C ALA A 81 -10.68 -13.75 -1.22
N ASP A 82 -10.75 -13.24 -2.42
CA ASP A 82 -10.06 -13.77 -3.60
C ASP A 82 -8.67 -13.20 -3.72
N ILE A 83 -8.53 -11.94 -3.31
CA ILE A 83 -7.27 -11.18 -3.31
C ILE A 83 -7.14 -10.44 -1.98
N VAL A 84 -5.92 -10.44 -1.45
CA VAL A 84 -5.49 -9.57 -0.35
C VAL A 84 -4.51 -8.55 -0.94
N LEU A 85 -4.85 -7.25 -0.84
CA LEU A 85 -4.10 -6.14 -1.41
C LEU A 85 -3.72 -5.16 -0.30
N GLY A 86 -2.43 -4.90 -0.09
CA GLY A 86 -1.92 -4.00 0.95
C GLY A 86 -1.17 -4.71 2.07
N LEU A 87 -0.63 -5.90 1.80
CA LEU A 87 0.48 -6.45 2.60
C LEU A 87 1.77 -5.70 2.26
N ASP A 88 2.83 -5.92 3.01
CA ASP A 88 4.13 -5.31 2.76
C ASP A 88 5.28 -6.32 2.84
N ASN A 89 6.44 -5.92 2.32
CA ASN A 89 7.63 -6.77 2.25
C ASN A 89 8.15 -7.25 3.62
N PHE A 90 7.79 -6.60 4.72
CA PHE A 90 8.24 -6.99 6.06
C PHE A 90 7.40 -8.14 6.66
N VAL A 91 6.19 -8.35 6.18
CA VAL A 91 5.31 -9.42 6.65
C VAL A 91 5.25 -10.63 5.72
N LEU A 92 6.08 -10.70 4.69
CA LEU A 92 6.10 -11.78 3.71
C LEU A 92 6.15 -13.16 4.36
N GLU A 93 7.14 -13.40 5.22
CA GLU A 93 7.29 -14.70 5.89
C GLU A 93 6.07 -15.06 6.75
N GLN A 94 5.47 -14.07 7.42
CA GLN A 94 4.26 -14.29 8.22
C GLN A 94 3.07 -14.63 7.31
N ALA A 95 2.95 -13.97 6.16
CA ALA A 95 1.90 -14.22 5.20
C ALA A 95 2.07 -15.61 4.54
N GLU A 96 3.29 -15.98 4.14
CA GLU A 96 3.61 -17.31 3.60
C GLU A 96 3.26 -18.43 4.57
N LYS A 97 3.62 -18.29 5.85
CA LYS A 97 3.32 -19.27 6.91
C LYS A 97 1.83 -19.51 7.13
N THR A 98 0.95 -18.63 6.63
CA THR A 98 -0.50 -18.87 6.71
C THR A 98 -0.96 -20.03 5.83
N GLY A 99 -0.23 -20.30 4.73
CA GLY A 99 -0.56 -21.35 3.76
C GLY A 99 -1.85 -21.11 2.98
N ILE A 100 -2.38 -19.88 2.97
CA ILE A 100 -3.64 -19.55 2.30
C ILE A 100 -3.45 -18.90 0.93
N PHE A 101 -2.24 -18.46 0.61
CA PHE A 101 -1.93 -17.81 -0.66
C PHE A 101 -1.44 -18.81 -1.71
N THR A 102 -1.64 -18.48 -2.97
CA THR A 102 -1.20 -19.26 -4.12
C THR A 102 -0.34 -18.42 -5.05
N PRO A 103 0.62 -19.01 -5.77
CA PRO A 103 1.38 -18.27 -6.77
C PRO A 103 0.46 -17.56 -7.77
N ASN A 104 0.78 -16.31 -8.07
CA ASN A 104 0.11 -15.56 -9.14
C ASN A 104 0.70 -15.93 -10.52
N LYS A 105 -0.04 -15.59 -11.59
CA LYS A 105 0.33 -15.90 -12.98
C LYS A 105 0.94 -14.69 -13.72
N VAL A 106 1.24 -13.62 -12.98
CA VAL A 106 1.70 -12.35 -13.55
C VAL A 106 3.14 -12.48 -14.00
N ASP A 107 3.45 -11.89 -15.16
CA ASP A 107 4.83 -11.78 -15.65
C ASP A 107 5.60 -10.73 -14.84
N LEU A 108 6.51 -11.20 -13.99
CA LEU A 108 7.32 -10.37 -13.12
C LEU A 108 8.49 -9.67 -13.83
N THR A 109 8.74 -9.97 -15.10
CA THR A 109 9.84 -9.33 -15.87
C THR A 109 9.60 -7.85 -16.13
N GLN A 110 8.35 -7.39 -16.02
CA GLN A 110 7.95 -5.99 -16.14
C GLN A 110 8.29 -5.13 -14.92
N LEU A 111 8.61 -5.79 -13.78
CA LEU A 111 8.88 -5.08 -12.53
C LEU A 111 10.20 -4.32 -12.58
N ASP A 112 10.17 -3.10 -12.08
CA ASP A 112 11.30 -2.19 -11.96
C ASP A 112 11.35 -1.61 -10.53
N LEU A 113 11.85 -2.43 -9.61
CA LEU A 113 12.00 -2.13 -8.20
C LEU A 113 13.47 -1.85 -7.85
N PRO A 114 13.74 -1.15 -6.73
CA PRO A 114 15.11 -0.95 -6.22
C PRO A 114 15.86 -2.27 -5.96
N THR A 115 15.13 -3.33 -5.62
CA THR A 115 15.67 -4.67 -5.39
C THR A 115 14.96 -5.67 -6.30
N LYS A 116 15.71 -6.62 -6.88
CA LYS A 116 15.14 -7.66 -7.75
C LYS A 116 14.09 -8.47 -6.99
N TRP A 117 12.86 -8.47 -7.53
CA TRP A 117 11.75 -9.24 -6.96
C TRP A 117 11.68 -10.64 -7.57
N THR A 118 11.64 -11.67 -6.74
CA THR A 118 11.62 -13.07 -7.18
C THR A 118 10.46 -13.88 -6.60
N ASN A 119 9.72 -13.31 -5.66
CA ASN A 119 8.57 -13.98 -5.05
C ASN A 119 7.41 -14.08 -6.05
N LYS A 120 6.95 -15.30 -6.33
CA LYS A 120 5.88 -15.54 -7.30
C LYS A 120 4.48 -15.51 -6.69
N THR A 121 4.36 -15.51 -5.38
CA THR A 121 3.06 -15.50 -4.68
C THR A 121 2.57 -14.06 -4.43
N PHE A 122 3.47 -13.20 -4.00
CA PHE A 122 3.17 -11.81 -3.67
C PHE A 122 3.62 -10.89 -4.79
N LEU A 123 2.68 -10.14 -5.34
CA LEU A 123 2.89 -9.21 -6.45
C LEU A 123 3.07 -7.80 -5.92
N PRO A 124 4.22 -7.13 -6.13
CA PRO A 124 4.37 -5.71 -5.90
C PRO A 124 3.41 -4.91 -6.77
N PHE A 125 2.73 -3.90 -6.19
CA PHE A 125 1.89 -2.99 -6.96
C PHE A 125 2.24 -1.51 -6.78
N ASP A 126 2.95 -1.15 -5.73
CA ASP A 126 3.61 0.13 -5.54
C ASP A 126 4.75 0.01 -4.51
N PHE A 127 5.56 1.07 -4.36
CA PHE A 127 6.60 1.15 -3.34
C PHE A 127 6.93 2.59 -2.98
N GLY A 128 7.61 2.80 -1.85
CA GLY A 128 8.10 4.11 -1.44
C GLY A 128 9.06 4.02 -0.27
N ASN A 129 9.93 5.02 -0.13
CA ASN A 129 10.80 5.14 1.02
C ASN A 129 10.08 5.82 2.17
N TYR A 130 10.20 5.28 3.38
CA TYR A 130 9.72 5.97 4.56
C TYR A 130 10.50 7.27 4.77
N ALA A 131 9.77 8.29 5.20
CA ALA A 131 10.32 9.58 5.55
C ALA A 131 9.40 10.27 6.56
N PHE A 132 9.93 11.23 7.32
CA PHE A 132 9.10 12.13 8.10
C PHE A 132 8.75 13.35 7.26
N VAL A 133 7.46 13.66 7.19
CA VAL A 133 6.94 14.84 6.47
C VAL A 133 6.79 16.00 7.44
N TYR A 134 7.14 17.19 6.99
CA TYR A 134 7.09 18.42 7.76
C TYR A 134 6.69 19.62 6.89
N ASP A 135 6.24 20.69 7.53
CA ASP A 135 5.96 21.98 6.90
C ASP A 135 7.20 22.89 7.00
N LYS A 136 7.82 23.23 5.89
CA LYS A 136 9.02 24.08 5.79
C LYS A 136 8.81 25.48 6.37
N THR A 137 7.57 25.95 6.39
CA THR A 137 7.24 27.29 6.94
C THR A 137 7.22 27.27 8.47
N LYS A 138 7.03 26.09 9.09
CA LYS A 138 6.95 25.92 10.54
C LYS A 138 8.25 25.34 11.12
N LEU A 139 8.85 24.37 10.43
CA LEU A 139 10.10 23.72 10.85
C LEU A 139 11.21 24.04 9.85
N GLN A 140 12.02 25.05 10.15
CA GLN A 140 13.10 25.53 9.28
C GLN A 140 14.37 24.67 9.35
N ASN A 141 14.58 24.00 10.46
CA ASN A 141 15.72 23.13 10.70
C ASN A 141 15.23 21.69 10.94
N PRO A 142 14.82 20.96 9.90
CA PRO A 142 14.40 19.57 10.05
C PRO A 142 15.60 18.69 10.43
N PRO A 143 15.39 17.59 11.18
CA PRO A 143 16.44 16.65 11.50
C PRO A 143 17.05 16.03 10.24
N LYS A 144 18.37 15.87 10.22
CA LYS A 144 19.13 15.35 9.08
C LYS A 144 19.48 13.87 9.22
N SER A 145 19.12 13.26 10.34
CA SER A 145 19.30 11.85 10.60
C SER A 145 18.19 11.32 11.50
N LEU A 146 17.97 10.00 11.46
CA LEU A 146 17.02 9.36 12.38
C LEU A 146 17.47 9.52 13.83
N LYS A 147 18.78 9.47 14.09
CA LYS A 147 19.34 9.70 15.42
C LYS A 147 19.05 11.11 15.91
N GLU A 148 19.27 12.11 15.07
CA GLU A 148 18.95 13.51 15.41
C GLU A 148 17.44 13.68 15.70
N LEU A 149 16.55 13.07 14.90
CA LEU A 149 15.12 13.11 15.16
C LEU A 149 14.77 12.52 16.52
N VAL A 150 15.39 11.40 16.88
CA VAL A 150 15.15 10.70 18.16
C VAL A 150 15.66 11.51 19.36
N GLU A 151 16.81 12.17 19.22
CA GLU A 151 17.49 12.89 20.32
C GLU A 151 16.92 14.29 20.57
N ARG A 152 16.31 14.94 19.55
CA ARG A 152 15.77 16.29 19.66
C ARG A 152 14.52 16.33 20.56
N GLN A 153 14.42 17.39 21.39
CA GLN A 153 13.30 17.59 22.30
C GLN A 153 12.48 18.84 21.96
N ASP A 154 12.90 19.59 20.94
CA ASP A 154 12.28 20.85 20.50
C ASP A 154 11.31 20.66 19.32
N ILE A 155 11.04 19.41 18.92
CA ILE A 155 10.13 19.03 17.86
C ILE A 155 9.10 18.03 18.37
N ARG A 156 7.91 18.04 17.76
CA ARG A 156 6.80 17.14 18.09
C ARG A 156 6.63 16.16 16.95
N VAL A 157 6.54 14.88 17.28
CA VAL A 157 6.48 13.78 16.31
C VAL A 157 5.18 12.99 16.47
N ILE A 158 4.60 12.57 15.36
CA ILE A 158 3.54 11.56 15.28
C ILE A 158 4.02 10.40 14.42
N TYR A 159 3.81 9.18 14.88
CA TYR A 159 4.02 7.96 14.11
C TYR A 159 2.92 6.93 14.39
N GLN A 160 2.91 5.81 13.66
CA GLN A 160 1.86 4.80 13.77
C GLN A 160 2.31 3.61 14.62
N ASP A 161 1.34 2.95 15.25
CA ASP A 161 1.55 1.74 16.06
C ASP A 161 2.08 0.58 15.17
N PRO A 162 3.28 0.05 15.46
CA PRO A 162 3.87 -1.02 14.67
C PRO A 162 3.12 -2.35 14.75
N ARG A 163 2.21 -2.52 15.71
CA ARG A 163 1.37 -3.72 15.85
C ARG A 163 0.26 -3.77 14.82
N THR A 164 -0.23 -2.62 14.40
CA THR A 164 -1.40 -2.47 13.53
C THR A 164 -1.07 -1.88 12.17
N SER A 165 -0.10 -0.97 12.09
CA SER A 165 0.25 -0.22 10.88
C SER A 165 1.50 -0.75 10.19
N SER A 166 1.44 -0.90 8.85
CA SER A 166 2.60 -1.16 7.99
C SER A 166 3.64 -0.05 8.09
N VAL A 167 3.17 1.21 8.15
CA VAL A 167 4.06 2.38 8.26
C VAL A 167 4.78 2.39 9.61
N GLY A 168 4.06 2.12 10.69
CA GLY A 168 4.66 1.98 12.03
C GLY A 168 5.68 0.84 12.09
N ARG A 169 5.42 -0.30 11.40
CA ARG A 169 6.43 -1.36 11.26
C ARG A 169 7.66 -0.89 10.51
N GLY A 170 7.48 -0.04 9.50
CA GLY A 170 8.62 0.58 8.81
C GLY A 170 9.54 1.34 9.75
N LEU A 171 8.99 2.15 10.66
CA LEU A 171 9.80 2.83 11.69
C LEU A 171 10.45 1.83 12.65
N LEU A 172 9.73 0.79 13.06
CA LEU A 172 10.28 -0.27 13.91
C LEU A 172 11.51 -0.92 13.29
N VAL A 173 11.41 -1.25 11.99
CA VAL A 173 12.52 -1.82 11.21
C VAL A 173 13.66 -0.80 11.08
N TRP A 174 13.34 0.45 10.80
CA TRP A 174 14.34 1.53 10.64
C TRP A 174 15.11 1.77 11.93
N MET A 175 14.44 1.88 13.05
CA MET A 175 15.07 2.03 14.37
C MET A 175 16.00 0.85 14.68
N ASN A 176 15.57 -0.38 14.44
CA ASN A 176 16.40 -1.56 14.68
C ASN A 176 17.54 -1.75 13.66
N ALA A 177 17.48 -1.12 12.49
CA ALA A 177 18.57 -1.09 11.52
C ALA A 177 19.66 -0.08 11.90
N ILE A 178 19.31 1.01 12.60
CA ILE A 178 20.22 2.11 12.93
C ILE A 178 20.78 1.98 14.34
N TYR A 179 19.96 1.51 15.30
CA TYR A 179 20.41 1.39 16.69
C TYR A 179 20.83 -0.04 17.03
N PRO A 180 21.97 -0.23 17.69
CA PRO A 180 22.36 -1.55 18.20
C PRO A 180 21.41 -2.01 19.31
N ALA A 181 21.34 -3.33 19.52
CA ALA A 181 20.37 -3.96 20.40
C ALA A 181 20.40 -3.45 21.87
N ASP A 182 21.57 -3.03 22.36
CA ASP A 182 21.75 -2.48 23.71
C ASP A 182 21.30 -1.01 23.83
N LYS A 183 21.04 -0.32 22.71
CA LYS A 183 20.63 1.09 22.65
C LYS A 183 19.17 1.30 22.21
N ILE A 184 18.54 0.31 21.63
CA ILE A 184 17.22 0.47 21.02
C ILE A 184 16.14 0.88 22.03
N GLN A 185 16.20 0.38 23.27
CA GLN A 185 15.23 0.75 24.31
C GLN A 185 15.39 2.22 24.75
N SER A 186 16.64 2.70 24.91
CA SER A 186 16.87 4.11 25.20
C SER A 186 16.41 5.01 24.06
N ALA A 187 16.69 4.63 22.81
CA ALA A 187 16.24 5.38 21.63
C ALA A 187 14.71 5.49 21.56
N TRP A 188 13.96 4.43 21.84
CA TRP A 188 12.50 4.50 21.92
C TRP A 188 12.01 5.42 23.05
N LYS A 189 12.65 5.41 24.22
CA LYS A 189 12.33 6.33 25.34
C LYS A 189 12.63 7.78 24.98
N ASP A 190 13.71 8.02 24.24
CA ASP A 190 14.06 9.38 23.81
C ASP A 190 13.06 9.90 22.78
N LEU A 191 12.66 9.10 21.80
CA LEU A 191 11.60 9.44 20.86
C LEU A 191 10.25 9.68 21.56
N ASP A 192 9.88 8.88 22.57
CA ASP A 192 8.64 8.99 23.31
C ASP A 192 8.48 10.33 24.03
N LYS A 193 9.58 10.95 24.50
CA LYS A 193 9.57 12.24 25.20
C LYS A 193 8.94 13.38 24.40
N HIS A 194 9.00 13.31 23.07
CA HIS A 194 8.43 14.31 22.14
C HIS A 194 7.45 13.71 21.13
N THR A 195 7.04 12.47 21.33
CA THR A 195 5.94 11.85 20.58
C THR A 195 4.60 12.35 21.12
N VAL A 196 3.82 13.03 20.27
CA VAL A 196 2.50 13.54 20.64
C VAL A 196 1.49 12.41 20.76
N THR A 197 1.51 11.51 19.78
CA THR A 197 0.64 10.35 19.75
C THR A 197 1.21 9.24 18.85
N VAL A 198 0.83 8.01 19.15
CA VAL A 198 1.04 6.84 18.33
C VAL A 198 -0.33 6.42 17.78
N GLY A 199 -0.59 6.70 16.50
CA GLY A 199 -1.90 6.49 15.90
C GLY A 199 -2.08 5.08 15.35
N LYS A 200 -3.33 4.72 15.03
CA LYS A 200 -3.70 3.39 14.56
C LYS A 200 -3.22 3.10 13.13
N GLY A 201 -3.28 4.11 12.26
CA GLY A 201 -2.97 4.00 10.84
C GLY A 201 -2.52 5.31 10.22
N TRP A 202 -2.20 5.26 8.94
CA TRP A 202 -1.65 6.41 8.21
C TRP A 202 -2.64 7.57 8.10
N SER A 203 -3.88 7.31 7.71
CA SER A 203 -4.92 8.35 7.51
C SER A 203 -5.15 9.19 8.77
N ASP A 204 -5.21 8.53 9.92
CA ASP A 204 -5.41 9.15 11.24
C ASP A 204 -4.24 10.09 11.59
N THR A 205 -3.01 9.59 11.52
CA THR A 205 -1.81 10.34 11.90
C THR A 205 -1.47 11.47 10.93
N TYR A 206 -1.63 11.24 9.64
CA TYR A 206 -1.38 12.27 8.64
C TYR A 206 -2.42 13.40 8.73
N GLY A 207 -3.69 13.04 8.99
CA GLY A 207 -4.74 14.00 9.27
C GLY A 207 -4.48 14.87 10.50
N ALA A 208 -3.96 14.29 11.59
CA ALA A 208 -3.57 15.03 12.79
C ALA A 208 -2.40 15.99 12.53
N PHE A 209 -1.41 15.56 11.77
CA PHE A 209 -0.30 16.43 11.33
C PHE A 209 -0.80 17.62 10.51
N LEU A 210 -1.70 17.42 9.55
CA LEU A 210 -2.26 18.51 8.72
C LEU A 210 -3.03 19.53 9.55
N LYS A 211 -3.61 19.13 10.68
CA LYS A 211 -4.24 20.03 11.67
C LYS A 211 -3.21 20.76 12.54
N GLY A 212 -1.92 20.47 12.40
CA GLY A 212 -0.85 21.11 13.16
C GLY A 212 -0.62 20.53 14.56
N GLU A 213 -1.06 19.31 14.82
CA GLU A 213 -0.87 18.65 16.12
C GLU A 213 0.59 18.24 16.36
N ALA A 214 1.40 18.09 15.30
CA ALA A 214 2.83 17.80 15.38
C ALA A 214 3.62 18.55 14.29
N ASP A 215 4.94 18.56 14.45
CA ASP A 215 5.87 19.20 13.52
C ASP A 215 6.34 18.23 12.44
N LEU A 216 6.39 16.93 12.77
CA LEU A 216 6.72 15.86 11.85
C LEU A 216 5.75 14.68 12.01
N VAL A 217 5.44 14.05 10.88
CA VAL A 217 4.66 12.81 10.82
C VAL A 217 5.40 11.76 10.00
N LEU A 218 5.43 10.52 10.50
CA LEU A 218 5.95 9.41 9.71
C LEU A 218 5.03 9.14 8.51
N SER A 219 5.59 9.15 7.31
CA SER A 219 4.93 8.89 6.05
C SER A 219 5.94 8.41 5.00
N TYR A 220 5.88 8.95 3.78
CA TYR A 220 6.74 8.58 2.67
C TYR A 220 7.40 9.81 2.03
N SER A 221 8.54 9.59 1.39
CA SER A 221 9.23 10.60 0.58
C SER A 221 8.38 11.15 -0.57
N THR A 222 7.35 10.42 -0.99
CA THR A 222 6.38 10.80 -2.03
C THR A 222 5.27 11.74 -1.53
N SER A 223 4.99 11.76 -0.23
CA SER A 223 3.86 12.51 0.34
C SER A 223 3.81 14.00 -0.03
N PRO A 224 4.93 14.75 -0.13
CA PRO A 224 4.90 16.14 -0.57
C PRO A 224 4.35 16.33 -1.98
N LEU A 225 4.47 15.34 -2.87
CA LEU A 225 3.95 15.42 -4.24
C LEU A 225 2.42 15.58 -4.27
N TYR A 226 1.70 14.98 -3.33
CA TYR A 226 0.25 15.19 -3.21
C TYR A 226 -0.08 16.68 -3.06
N HIS A 227 0.56 17.35 -2.13
CA HIS A 227 0.33 18.77 -1.85
C HIS A 227 0.71 19.65 -3.04
N GLN A 228 1.84 19.34 -3.70
CA GLN A 228 2.31 20.08 -4.88
C GLN A 228 1.36 19.92 -6.07
N LEU A 229 0.95 18.70 -6.38
CA LEU A 229 0.18 18.39 -7.59
C LEU A 229 -1.30 18.74 -7.45
N PHE A 230 -1.90 18.43 -6.31
CA PHE A 230 -3.35 18.52 -6.13
C PHE A 230 -3.80 19.75 -5.31
N GLU A 231 -3.00 20.19 -4.35
CA GLU A 231 -3.33 21.36 -3.51
C GLU A 231 -2.60 22.64 -3.94
N LYS A 232 -1.62 22.54 -4.86
CA LYS A 232 -0.75 23.65 -5.28
C LYS A 232 0.02 24.29 -4.12
N LYS A 233 0.40 23.46 -3.15
CA LYS A 233 1.19 23.83 -1.98
C LYS A 233 2.59 23.21 -2.08
N ASP A 234 3.61 24.02 -1.89
CA ASP A 234 5.01 23.61 -1.94
C ASP A 234 5.72 23.67 -0.57
N ASN A 235 4.96 23.97 0.48
CA ASN A 235 5.49 24.11 1.83
C ASN A 235 5.79 22.79 2.53
N TYR A 236 5.24 21.66 2.08
CA TYR A 236 5.55 20.37 2.66
C TYR A 236 6.81 19.76 2.05
N ALA A 237 7.61 19.10 2.89
CA ALA A 237 8.80 18.37 2.48
C ALA A 237 8.94 17.06 3.27
N ALA A 238 9.71 16.14 2.74
CA ALA A 238 10.09 14.91 3.41
C ALA A 238 11.55 15.02 3.89
N THR A 239 11.86 14.40 5.03
CA THR A 239 13.24 14.29 5.51
C THR A 239 14.07 13.41 4.59
N ASP A 240 15.34 13.77 4.44
CA ASP A 240 16.36 12.94 3.78
C ASP A 240 17.46 12.64 4.80
N PHE A 241 17.42 11.44 5.39
CA PHE A 241 18.29 11.08 6.49
C PHE A 241 19.63 10.53 6.00
N ALA A 242 20.71 10.98 6.62
CA ALA A 242 22.07 10.61 6.26
C ALA A 242 22.36 9.10 6.39
N GLU A 243 21.65 8.40 7.29
CA GLU A 243 21.76 6.95 7.42
C GLU A 243 21.11 6.17 6.26
N GLY A 244 20.34 6.84 5.41
CA GLY A 244 19.56 6.22 4.32
C GLY A 244 18.11 5.90 4.73
N HIS A 245 17.41 5.23 3.83
CA HIS A 245 15.97 4.98 3.94
C HIS A 245 15.64 3.50 3.89
N ILE A 246 14.53 3.14 4.55
CA ILE A 246 13.88 1.84 4.41
C ILE A 246 12.80 1.96 3.34
N THR A 247 12.77 1.01 2.40
CA THR A 247 11.74 0.94 1.36
C THR A 247 10.62 0.00 1.78
N GLN A 248 9.38 0.51 1.74
CA GLN A 248 8.20 -0.35 1.72
C GLN A 248 7.87 -0.74 0.29
N VAL A 249 7.59 -2.02 0.08
CA VAL A 249 6.98 -2.53 -1.16
C VAL A 249 5.61 -3.06 -0.78
N GLU A 250 4.55 -2.50 -1.36
CA GLU A 250 3.20 -2.98 -1.11
C GLU A 250 2.86 -4.13 -2.04
N LEU A 251 2.12 -5.10 -1.51
CA LEU A 251 1.94 -6.40 -2.09
C LEU A 251 0.47 -6.79 -2.21
N ALA A 252 0.11 -7.35 -3.34
CA ALA A 252 -1.13 -8.07 -3.56
C ALA A 252 -0.87 -9.58 -3.64
N ALA A 253 -1.81 -10.40 -3.17
CA ALA A 253 -1.69 -11.85 -3.25
C ALA A 253 -3.04 -12.53 -3.52
N ARG A 254 -3.01 -13.56 -4.37
CA ARG A 254 -4.15 -14.44 -4.62
C ARG A 254 -4.35 -15.39 -3.44
N VAL A 255 -5.60 -15.55 -3.02
CA VAL A 255 -5.97 -16.56 -2.02
C VAL A 255 -6.27 -17.89 -2.73
N ALA A 256 -5.77 -18.99 -2.17
CA ALA A 256 -5.92 -20.34 -2.72
C ALA A 256 -7.27 -20.99 -2.32
N ASN A 257 -8.37 -20.28 -2.52
CA ASN A 257 -9.71 -20.76 -2.13
C ASN A 257 -10.41 -21.52 -3.27
N HIS A 258 -10.50 -20.91 -4.43
CA HIS A 258 -11.11 -21.49 -5.64
C HIS A 258 -10.58 -20.81 -6.91
N PRO A 259 -10.64 -21.47 -8.07
CA PRO A 259 -10.31 -20.83 -9.34
C PRO A 259 -11.22 -19.63 -9.62
N ASN A 260 -10.64 -18.48 -9.89
CA ASN A 260 -11.34 -17.26 -10.23
C ASN A 260 -10.53 -16.51 -11.29
N GLN A 261 -10.91 -16.62 -12.56
CA GLN A 261 -10.17 -16.00 -13.67
C GLN A 261 -10.18 -14.48 -13.55
N CYS A 262 -11.30 -13.87 -13.15
CA CYS A 262 -11.36 -12.43 -12.93
C CYS A 262 -10.39 -11.94 -11.85
N ALA A 263 -10.14 -12.76 -10.84
CA ALA A 263 -9.13 -12.41 -9.83
C ALA A 263 -7.69 -12.51 -10.38
N ASP A 264 -7.42 -13.51 -11.24
CA ASP A 264 -6.12 -13.63 -11.91
C ASP A 264 -5.90 -12.45 -12.88
N ASP A 265 -6.94 -12.06 -13.63
CA ASP A 265 -6.91 -10.90 -14.54
C ASP A 265 -6.74 -9.58 -13.77
N PHE A 266 -7.38 -9.43 -12.62
CA PHE A 266 -7.23 -8.25 -11.77
C PHE A 266 -5.81 -8.13 -11.20
N MET A 267 -5.20 -9.25 -10.77
CA MET A 267 -3.79 -9.26 -10.35
C MET A 267 -2.86 -8.76 -11.48
N ALA A 268 -3.06 -9.24 -12.71
CA ALA A 268 -2.27 -8.75 -13.85
C ALA A 268 -2.55 -7.28 -14.17
N PHE A 269 -3.80 -6.84 -14.02
CA PHE A 269 -4.18 -5.45 -14.25
C PHE A 269 -3.53 -4.46 -13.29
N LEU A 270 -3.26 -4.84 -12.03
CA LEU A 270 -2.62 -3.97 -11.03
C LEU A 270 -1.27 -3.41 -11.49
N ILE A 271 -0.53 -4.14 -12.32
CA ILE A 271 0.76 -3.68 -12.88
C ILE A 271 0.64 -3.20 -14.34
N SER A 272 -0.57 -3.01 -14.86
CA SER A 272 -0.76 -2.35 -16.15
C SER A 272 -0.46 -0.85 -16.05
N PRO A 273 -0.03 -0.17 -17.15
CA PRO A 273 0.17 1.28 -17.14
C PRO A 273 -1.07 2.07 -16.68
N THR A 274 -2.27 1.61 -17.04
CA THR A 274 -3.54 2.23 -16.65
C THR A 274 -3.75 2.18 -15.12
N ALA A 275 -3.62 1.00 -14.51
CA ALA A 275 -3.76 0.84 -13.07
C ALA A 275 -2.63 1.58 -12.32
N GLN A 276 -1.39 1.47 -12.80
CA GLN A 276 -0.24 2.12 -12.19
C GLN A 276 -0.39 3.65 -12.15
N LYS A 277 -0.96 4.26 -13.20
CA LYS A 277 -1.23 5.70 -13.18
C LYS A 277 -2.20 6.09 -12.07
N HIS A 278 -3.26 5.31 -11.83
CA HIS A 278 -4.19 5.57 -10.73
C HIS A 278 -3.55 5.30 -9.35
N ILE A 279 -2.80 4.22 -9.23
CA ILE A 279 -2.10 3.87 -7.99
C ILE A 279 -1.11 4.98 -7.63
N VAL A 280 -0.24 5.36 -8.54
CA VAL A 280 0.78 6.39 -8.33
C VAL A 280 0.13 7.73 -7.92
N THR A 281 -0.91 8.18 -8.62
CA THR A 281 -1.49 9.51 -8.40
C THR A 281 -2.49 9.58 -7.24
N ALA A 282 -3.08 8.47 -6.82
CA ALA A 282 -4.05 8.45 -5.72
C ALA A 282 -3.50 7.81 -4.44
N ASN A 283 -2.69 6.76 -4.55
CA ASN A 283 -2.00 6.18 -3.40
C ASN A 283 -0.70 6.94 -3.05
N ILE A 284 -0.24 7.82 -3.95
CA ILE A 284 0.95 8.67 -3.76
C ILE A 284 2.20 7.83 -3.46
N MET A 285 2.36 6.76 -4.23
CA MET A 285 3.49 5.84 -4.16
C MET A 285 4.19 5.75 -5.51
N LEU A 286 5.34 5.10 -5.60
CA LEU A 286 6.11 4.97 -6.83
C LEU A 286 5.65 3.77 -7.66
N PRO A 287 5.70 3.87 -9.01
CA PRO A 287 5.30 2.79 -9.90
C PRO A 287 6.29 1.61 -9.85
N VAL A 288 5.75 0.39 -9.89
CA VAL A 288 6.57 -0.84 -9.88
C VAL A 288 7.00 -1.31 -11.28
N ILE A 289 6.55 -0.66 -12.33
CA ILE A 289 6.86 -1.05 -13.72
C ILE A 289 7.83 -0.07 -14.38
N GLN A 290 8.39 -0.50 -15.50
CA GLN A 290 9.20 0.34 -16.39
C GLN A 290 8.31 1.27 -17.22
N GLY A 291 8.90 2.35 -17.73
CA GLY A 291 8.24 3.32 -18.61
C GLY A 291 7.80 4.58 -17.88
N GLU A 292 7.23 5.50 -18.65
CA GLU A 292 6.73 6.79 -18.15
C GLU A 292 5.28 6.61 -17.70
N ILE A 293 5.04 6.78 -16.40
CA ILE A 293 3.72 6.64 -15.78
C ILE A 293 3.17 8.02 -15.39
N GLU A 294 3.95 8.78 -14.61
CA GLU A 294 3.65 10.15 -14.21
C GLU A 294 4.99 10.88 -13.94
N PRO A 295 5.26 12.00 -14.64
CA PRO A 295 6.60 12.60 -14.67
C PRO A 295 7.22 12.96 -13.32
N HIS A 296 6.40 13.45 -12.36
CA HIS A 296 6.92 13.83 -11.04
C HIS A 296 7.32 12.62 -10.20
N PHE A 297 6.51 11.55 -10.26
CA PHE A 297 6.81 10.30 -9.56
C PHE A 297 7.95 9.54 -10.25
N ASP A 298 8.02 9.57 -11.57
CA ASP A 298 9.10 8.95 -12.33
C ASP A 298 10.44 9.63 -12.03
N ALA A 299 10.46 10.97 -11.91
CA ALA A 299 11.64 11.74 -11.51
C ALA A 299 12.09 11.38 -10.08
N LEU A 300 11.15 11.30 -9.14
CA LEU A 300 11.45 10.90 -7.76
C LEU A 300 11.94 9.44 -7.70
N LYS A 301 11.34 8.53 -8.46
CA LYS A 301 11.79 7.14 -8.57
C LYS A 301 13.23 7.06 -9.06
N ALA A 302 13.58 7.83 -10.09
CA ALA A 302 14.95 7.90 -10.60
C ALA A 302 15.94 8.43 -9.54
N GLN A 303 15.55 9.46 -8.79
CA GLN A 303 16.35 9.99 -7.68
C GLN A 303 16.54 8.94 -6.58
N GLN A 304 15.50 8.23 -6.16
CA GLN A 304 15.60 7.21 -5.10
C GLN A 304 16.49 6.04 -5.47
N LYS A 305 16.58 5.68 -6.75
CA LYS A 305 17.53 4.65 -7.24
C LYS A 305 19.01 5.02 -7.00
N THR A 306 19.32 6.30 -6.80
CA THR A 306 20.69 6.76 -6.50
C THR A 306 21.00 6.78 -5.00
N GLN A 307 19.98 6.65 -4.13
CA GLN A 307 20.15 6.60 -2.69
C GLN A 307 20.60 5.22 -2.23
N THR A 308 21.38 5.16 -1.17
CA THR A 308 21.79 3.90 -0.55
C THR A 308 20.61 3.33 0.26
N PRO A 309 19.99 2.21 -0.14
CA PRO A 309 18.92 1.65 0.64
C PRO A 309 19.46 0.94 1.89
N ILE A 310 18.74 1.06 2.98
CA ILE A 310 18.95 0.21 4.14
C ILE A 310 18.10 -1.04 3.94
N ASN A 311 18.74 -2.20 3.79
CA ASN A 311 18.07 -3.50 3.56
C ASN A 311 18.33 -4.44 4.75
N PRO A 312 17.67 -4.24 5.89
CA PRO A 312 17.83 -5.12 7.03
C PRO A 312 17.21 -6.50 6.74
N MET A 313 17.83 -7.54 7.25
CA MET A 313 17.20 -8.87 7.26
C MET A 313 16.08 -8.86 8.30
N VAL A 314 14.83 -8.93 7.82
CA VAL A 314 13.62 -8.97 8.65
C VAL A 314 12.94 -10.31 8.48
N ASN A 315 12.68 -10.99 9.59
CA ASN A 315 11.89 -12.21 9.63
C ASN A 315 10.78 -12.09 10.69
N ALA A 316 9.91 -13.08 10.76
CA ALA A 316 8.77 -13.08 11.68
C ALA A 316 9.18 -13.03 13.17
N GLU A 317 10.31 -13.64 13.51
CA GLU A 317 10.85 -13.63 14.88
C GLU A 317 11.43 -12.26 15.23
N HIS A 318 12.18 -11.64 14.33
CA HIS A 318 12.68 -10.28 14.49
C HIS A 318 11.52 -9.31 14.76
N LEU A 319 10.49 -9.31 13.93
CA LEU A 319 9.33 -8.42 14.11
C LEU A 319 8.64 -8.66 15.44
N LYS A 320 8.43 -9.92 15.82
CA LYS A 320 7.81 -10.26 17.13
C LYS A 320 8.63 -9.70 18.28
N ASN A 321 9.94 -9.90 18.27
CA ASN A 321 10.83 -9.47 19.34
C ASN A 321 10.93 -7.94 19.38
N TRP A 322 11.04 -7.26 18.24
CA TRP A 322 11.11 -5.81 18.17
C TRP A 322 9.80 -5.14 18.61
N ILE A 323 8.64 -5.67 18.20
CA ILE A 323 7.33 -5.20 18.67
C ILE A 323 7.24 -5.37 20.19
N SER A 324 7.64 -6.51 20.74
CA SER A 324 7.65 -6.76 22.19
C SER A 324 8.57 -5.78 22.92
N THR A 325 9.77 -5.53 22.40
CA THR A 325 10.71 -4.56 22.96
C THR A 325 10.13 -3.15 22.94
N TRP A 326 9.59 -2.71 21.80
CA TRP A 326 8.92 -1.41 21.68
C TRP A 326 7.78 -1.28 22.71
N GLN A 327 6.89 -2.27 22.78
CA GLN A 327 5.73 -2.25 23.67
C GLN A 327 6.16 -2.21 25.13
N THR A 328 7.06 -3.09 25.57
CA THR A 328 7.51 -3.15 26.97
C THR A 328 8.33 -1.95 27.38
N THR A 329 8.96 -1.26 26.43
CA THR A 329 9.73 -0.03 26.69
C THR A 329 8.81 1.17 26.94
N LEU A 330 7.68 1.27 26.21
CA LEU A 330 6.78 2.42 26.24
C LEU A 330 5.54 2.22 27.12
N THR A 331 5.15 0.98 27.45
CA THR A 331 4.09 0.73 28.45
C THR A 331 4.69 0.86 29.87
N LYS A 332 4.20 1.83 30.59
CA LYS A 332 4.47 1.99 32.03
C LYS A 332 3.55 1.11 32.86
#